data_c353cf8ac3ab84b94a187a4846810398
#
_entry.id   c353cf8ac3ab84b94a187a4846810398
#
_cell.length_a   1.000
_cell.length_b   1.000
_cell.length_c   1.000
_cell.angle_alpha   90.00
_cell.angle_beta   90.00
_cell.angle_gamma   90.00
#
_symmetry.space_group_name_H-M   'P 1'
#
loop_
_entity.id
_entity.type
_entity.pdbx_description
1 polymer ?
#
loop_
_entity_poly.entity_id
_entity_poly.type
_entity_poly.pdbx_seq_one_letter_code
_entity_poly.pdbx_strand_id
1 'polypeptide(L)'
;MKKIGFIGAYDKTDVILSVAKVLTMAGKKVLVIDNTITQKCKYVVPVINPTKSYITTFEDIDVAVGFESFENLKQYMGLEENEEFEYDYIMIDTDSFEGVAKFGLQSSNKLYFVTSFDMYSLKKGAEIITQLGVPTKMTRIFYSKDMLREEEEYFDFLMLGTKAIWNEEKLYFLLENG
;
A
#
# COMPACT_ATOMS: atom_id res chain seq x y z
N MET A 1 15.29 -1.04 7.13
CA MET A 1 13.86 -0.72 6.87
C MET A 1 13.59 -0.70 5.36
N LYS A 2 12.55 -1.39 4.91
CA LYS A 2 12.07 -1.33 3.52
C LYS A 2 10.76 -0.55 3.45
N LYS A 3 10.70 0.45 2.59
CA LYS A 3 9.50 1.24 2.33
C LYS A 3 8.79 0.72 1.09
N ILE A 4 7.50 0.39 1.21
CA ILE A 4 6.69 -0.21 0.15
C ILE A 4 5.44 0.62 -0.01
N GLY A 5 5.24 1.18 -1.20
CA GLY A 5 4.06 1.95 -1.54
C GLY A 5 3.03 1.10 -2.30
N PHE A 6 1.78 1.22 -1.90
CA PHE A 6 0.62 0.70 -2.63
C PHE A 6 -0.26 1.88 -3.03
N ILE A 7 -0.34 2.14 -4.32
CA ILE A 7 -1.09 3.26 -4.87
C ILE A 7 -2.26 2.78 -5.72
N GLY A 8 -3.31 3.56 -5.76
CA GLY A 8 -4.51 3.28 -6.54
C GLY A 8 -5.80 3.42 -5.75
N ALA A 9 -6.91 3.56 -6.46
CA ALA A 9 -8.23 3.78 -5.86
C ALA A 9 -8.98 2.49 -5.53
N TYR A 10 -8.49 1.33 -6.01
CA TYR A 10 -9.05 0.04 -5.63
C TYR A 10 -8.78 -0.24 -4.14
N ASP A 11 -9.72 -0.87 -3.46
CA ASP A 11 -9.56 -1.25 -2.06
C ASP A 11 -8.46 -2.30 -1.90
N LYS A 12 -7.38 -1.92 -1.24
CA LYS A 12 -6.16 -2.72 -1.05
C LYS A 12 -6.00 -3.19 0.40
N THR A 13 -6.92 -2.82 1.27
CA THR A 13 -6.80 -3.03 2.72
C THR A 13 -6.56 -4.49 3.08
N ASP A 14 -7.40 -5.40 2.57
CA ASP A 14 -7.28 -6.83 2.88
C ASP A 14 -5.97 -7.43 2.35
N VAL A 15 -5.58 -7.06 1.14
CA VAL A 15 -4.32 -7.53 0.53
C VAL A 15 -3.13 -7.08 1.35
N ILE A 16 -3.08 -5.80 1.74
CA ILE A 16 -1.97 -5.23 2.50
C ILE A 16 -1.88 -5.87 3.89
N LEU A 17 -3.00 -6.01 4.59
CA LEU A 17 -3.02 -6.63 5.91
C LEU A 17 -2.66 -8.12 5.85
N SER A 18 -3.10 -8.84 4.83
CA SER A 18 -2.73 -10.25 4.64
C SER A 18 -1.23 -10.41 4.41
N VAL A 19 -0.63 -9.56 3.57
CA VAL A 19 0.82 -9.58 3.34
C VAL A 19 1.58 -9.18 4.60
N ALA A 20 1.14 -8.14 5.30
CA ALA A 20 1.73 -7.73 6.57
C ALA A 20 1.70 -8.86 7.61
N LYS A 21 0.59 -9.62 7.67
CA LYS A 21 0.47 -10.79 8.55
C LYS A 21 1.50 -11.87 8.21
N VAL A 22 1.69 -12.18 6.94
CA VAL A 22 2.70 -13.16 6.53
C VAL A 22 4.11 -12.70 6.93
N LEU A 23 4.41 -11.40 6.78
CA LEU A 23 5.69 -10.83 7.20
C LEU A 23 5.89 -10.91 8.73
N THR A 24 4.86 -10.61 9.53
CA THR A 24 4.96 -10.72 11.00
C THR A 24 5.12 -12.17 11.44
N MET A 25 4.46 -13.11 10.76
CA MET A 25 4.68 -14.56 11.01
C MET A 25 6.11 -15.00 10.69
N ALA A 26 6.78 -14.32 9.76
CA ALA A 26 8.21 -14.50 9.46
C ALA A 26 9.15 -13.72 10.43
N GLY A 27 8.62 -13.19 11.52
CA GLY A 27 9.38 -12.47 12.55
C GLY A 27 9.76 -11.04 12.18
N LYS A 28 9.11 -10.43 11.19
CA LYS A 28 9.38 -9.05 10.78
C LYS A 28 8.50 -8.06 11.54
N LYS A 29 9.07 -6.92 11.90
CA LYS A 29 8.31 -5.78 12.44
C LYS A 29 7.71 -4.98 11.29
N VAL A 30 6.39 -4.85 11.26
CA VAL A 30 5.65 -4.24 10.15
C VAL A 30 4.76 -3.10 10.65
N LEU A 31 4.87 -1.96 9.97
CA LEU A 31 3.94 -0.84 10.09
C LEU A 31 3.14 -0.70 8.80
N VAL A 32 1.83 -0.69 8.91
CA VAL A 32 0.90 -0.34 7.81
C VAL A 32 0.39 1.08 8.05
N ILE A 33 0.51 1.94 7.05
CA ILE A 33 -0.02 3.31 7.08
C ILE A 33 -1.19 3.40 6.10
N ASP A 34 -2.38 3.66 6.63
CA ASP A 34 -3.57 3.91 5.83
C ASP A 34 -3.72 5.42 5.59
N ASN A 35 -3.30 5.85 4.42
CA ASN A 35 -3.46 7.23 3.91
C ASN A 35 -4.56 7.31 2.84
N THR A 36 -5.57 6.46 2.90
CA THR A 36 -6.71 6.51 1.98
C THR A 36 -7.81 7.43 2.50
N ILE A 37 -8.64 7.96 1.59
CA ILE A 37 -9.81 8.79 1.95
C ILE A 37 -10.80 7.99 2.78
N THR A 38 -11.02 6.74 2.42
CA THR A 38 -11.98 5.86 3.10
C THR A 38 -11.51 5.37 4.45
N GLN A 39 -10.19 5.33 4.69
CA GLN A 39 -9.58 4.85 5.94
C GLN A 39 -10.17 3.51 6.40
N LYS A 40 -10.22 2.53 5.51
CA LYS A 40 -10.86 1.24 5.79
C LYS A 40 -10.24 0.47 6.93
N CYS A 41 -8.96 0.67 7.22
CA CYS A 41 -8.30 0.06 8.37
C CYS A 41 -9.02 0.35 9.69
N LYS A 42 -9.64 1.51 9.85
CA LYS A 42 -10.40 1.85 11.07
C LYS A 42 -11.60 0.93 11.34
N TYR A 43 -12.12 0.26 10.29
CA TYR A 43 -13.23 -0.69 10.41
C TYR A 43 -12.78 -2.13 10.59
N VAL A 44 -11.56 -2.45 10.18
CA VAL A 44 -11.00 -3.80 10.19
C VAL A 44 -10.16 -4.04 11.44
N VAL A 45 -9.43 -3.02 11.87
CA VAL A 45 -8.53 -3.10 13.02
C VAL A 45 -9.21 -2.52 14.26
N PRO A 46 -9.32 -3.30 15.36
CA PRO A 46 -9.94 -2.83 16.59
C PRO A 46 -9.20 -1.62 17.19
N VAL A 47 -9.93 -0.60 17.56
CA VAL A 47 -9.39 0.54 18.30
C VAL A 47 -10.37 0.95 19.41
N ILE A 48 -9.81 1.25 20.57
CA ILE A 48 -10.56 1.78 21.71
C ILE A 48 -10.38 3.30 21.69
N ASN A 49 -11.49 4.05 21.72
CA ASN A 49 -11.49 5.52 21.69
C ASN A 49 -10.75 6.10 20.46
N PRO A 50 -11.26 5.91 19.23
CA PRO A 50 -10.60 6.40 18.03
C PRO A 50 -10.51 7.94 18.03
N THR A 51 -9.30 8.43 17.85
CA THR A 51 -9.00 9.84 17.57
C THR A 51 -8.86 10.06 16.06
N LYS A 52 -8.66 11.31 15.62
CA LYS A 52 -8.44 11.60 14.20
C LYS A 52 -7.22 10.85 13.65
N SER A 53 -6.16 10.76 14.44
CA SER A 53 -4.93 10.07 14.09
C SER A 53 -4.52 9.14 15.23
N TYR A 54 -4.25 7.90 14.95
CA TYR A 54 -3.87 6.90 15.95
C TYR A 54 -3.02 5.79 15.35
N ILE A 55 -2.27 5.11 16.24
CA ILE A 55 -1.58 3.85 15.94
C ILE A 55 -2.17 2.78 16.83
N THR A 56 -2.48 1.63 16.28
CA THR A 56 -2.96 0.46 17.02
C THR A 56 -2.24 -0.79 16.55
N THR A 57 -2.15 -1.79 17.41
CA THR A 57 -1.54 -3.07 17.06
C THR A 57 -2.62 -4.12 16.88
N PHE A 58 -2.59 -4.82 15.77
CA PHE A 58 -3.51 -5.89 15.43
C PHE A 58 -2.72 -7.07 14.88
N GLU A 59 -2.81 -8.23 15.53
CA GLU A 59 -2.08 -9.45 15.13
C GLU A 59 -0.58 -9.23 14.85
N ASP A 60 0.09 -8.50 15.74
CA ASP A 60 1.50 -8.11 15.64
C ASP A 60 1.82 -7.12 14.49
N ILE A 61 0.81 -6.55 13.85
CA ILE A 61 0.94 -5.49 12.86
C ILE A 61 0.61 -4.17 13.52
N ASP A 62 1.50 -3.19 13.45
CA ASP A 62 1.18 -1.82 13.82
C ASP A 62 0.48 -1.14 12.66
N VAL A 63 -0.66 -0.51 12.92
CA VAL A 63 -1.50 0.16 11.93
C VAL A 63 -1.69 1.61 12.32
N ALA A 64 -1.23 2.51 11.45
CA ALA A 64 -1.36 3.96 11.59
C ALA A 64 -2.46 4.49 10.67
N VAL A 65 -3.43 5.21 11.24
CA VAL A 65 -4.57 5.78 10.51
C VAL A 65 -4.65 7.27 10.77
N GLY A 66 -4.95 8.05 9.73
CA GLY A 66 -5.21 9.48 9.82
C GLY A 66 -3.97 10.38 9.80
N PHE A 67 -2.82 9.84 9.47
CA PHE A 67 -1.59 10.61 9.30
C PHE A 67 -1.44 11.10 7.85
N GLU A 68 -0.99 12.34 7.69
CA GLU A 68 -0.84 12.97 6.38
C GLU A 68 0.59 12.89 5.83
N SER A 69 1.57 12.62 6.72
CA SER A 69 2.99 12.53 6.33
C SER A 69 3.79 11.73 7.35
N PHE A 70 5.03 11.37 6.99
CA PHE A 70 5.98 10.78 7.94
C PHE A 70 6.33 11.73 9.09
N GLU A 71 6.38 13.01 8.86
CA GLU A 71 6.66 14.01 9.90
C GLU A 71 5.58 13.98 10.99
N ASN A 72 4.31 14.01 10.59
CA ASN A 72 3.20 13.88 11.55
C ASN A 72 3.26 12.58 12.34
N LEU A 73 3.61 11.47 11.65
CA LEU A 73 3.72 10.17 12.29
C LEU A 73 4.88 10.14 13.31
N LYS A 74 6.06 10.63 12.93
CA LYS A 74 7.21 10.74 13.84
C LYS A 74 6.89 11.58 15.06
N GLN A 75 6.26 12.74 14.85
CA GLN A 75 5.85 13.63 15.93
C GLN A 75 4.88 12.94 16.91
N TYR A 76 3.91 12.18 16.39
CA TYR A 76 2.99 11.38 17.21
C TYR A 76 3.72 10.30 18.03
N MET A 77 4.73 9.67 17.45
CA MET A 77 5.54 8.64 18.11
C MET A 77 6.62 9.20 19.04
N GLY A 78 6.80 10.52 19.08
CA GLY A 78 7.85 11.16 19.88
C GLY A 78 9.26 10.97 19.32
N LEU A 79 9.40 10.69 18.03
CA LEU A 79 10.67 10.55 17.32
C LEU A 79 11.18 11.93 16.85
N GLU A 80 12.49 12.13 16.90
CA GLU A 80 13.11 13.30 16.29
C GLU A 80 13.11 13.18 14.75
N GLU A 81 13.31 14.30 14.05
CA GLU A 81 13.25 14.35 12.59
C GLU A 81 14.27 13.41 11.93
N ASN A 82 15.44 13.27 12.51
CA ASN A 82 16.55 12.43 12.04
C ASN A 82 16.52 10.99 12.57
N GLU A 83 15.62 10.66 13.50
CA GLU A 83 15.44 9.29 13.97
C GLU A 83 14.74 8.43 12.93
N GLU A 84 15.19 7.19 12.79
CA GLU A 84 14.55 6.21 11.91
C GLU A 84 13.49 5.40 12.65
N PHE A 85 12.49 4.94 11.92
CA PHE A 85 11.50 4.01 12.46
C PHE A 85 12.10 2.63 12.72
N GLU A 86 11.75 2.01 13.82
CA GLU A 86 12.22 0.66 14.19
C GLU A 86 11.38 -0.48 13.55
N TYR A 87 11.09 -0.35 12.25
CA TYR A 87 10.37 -1.38 11.49
C TYR A 87 11.26 -1.99 10.39
N ASP A 88 11.05 -3.28 10.13
CA ASP A 88 11.66 -3.96 8.97
C ASP A 88 10.98 -3.52 7.68
N TYR A 89 9.65 -3.36 7.73
CA TYR A 89 8.81 -2.93 6.62
C TYR A 89 7.84 -1.82 7.03
N ILE A 90 7.73 -0.81 6.19
CA ILE A 90 6.65 0.19 6.25
C ILE A 90 5.87 0.07 4.94
N MET A 91 4.60 -0.31 5.05
CA MET A 91 3.67 -0.47 3.92
C MET A 91 2.68 0.68 3.93
N ILE A 92 2.63 1.45 2.85
CA ILE A 92 1.83 2.67 2.78
C ILE A 92 0.76 2.49 1.71
N ASP A 93 -0.49 2.58 2.14
CA ASP A 93 -1.67 2.58 1.28
C ASP A 93 -2.14 4.01 1.02
N THR A 94 -2.15 4.42 -0.25
CA THR A 94 -2.68 5.72 -0.66
C THR A 94 -3.48 5.64 -1.96
N ASP A 95 -4.53 6.44 -2.04
CA ASP A 95 -5.40 6.58 -3.20
C ASP A 95 -5.28 7.96 -3.88
N SER A 96 -4.21 8.72 -3.56
CA SER A 96 -3.99 10.05 -4.10
C SER A 96 -2.54 10.32 -4.47
N PHE A 97 -2.33 11.18 -5.46
CA PHE A 97 -0.99 11.70 -5.79
C PHE A 97 -0.39 12.49 -4.62
N GLU A 98 -1.19 13.22 -3.88
CA GLU A 98 -0.75 13.96 -2.71
C GLU A 98 -0.13 13.04 -1.65
N GLY A 99 -0.76 11.90 -1.37
CA GLY A 99 -0.20 10.88 -0.50
C GLY A 99 1.11 10.30 -1.02
N VAL A 100 1.22 10.06 -2.33
CA VAL A 100 2.48 9.63 -2.95
C VAL A 100 3.59 10.64 -2.69
N ALA A 101 3.32 11.93 -2.86
CA ALA A 101 4.30 12.99 -2.65
C ALA A 101 4.69 13.15 -1.17
N LYS A 102 3.71 13.23 -0.27
CA LYS A 102 3.93 13.45 1.17
C LYS A 102 4.67 12.30 1.87
N PHE A 103 4.46 11.06 1.43
CA PHE A 103 5.20 9.90 1.94
C PHE A 103 6.44 9.56 1.11
N GLY A 104 6.75 10.34 0.10
CA GLY A 104 7.93 10.13 -0.76
C GLY A 104 7.95 8.76 -1.40
N LEU A 105 6.82 8.29 -1.91
CA LEU A 105 6.69 6.92 -2.44
C LEU A 105 7.45 6.69 -3.74
N GLN A 106 7.79 7.74 -4.48
CA GLN A 106 8.62 7.64 -5.69
C GLN A 106 10.03 7.10 -5.40
N SER A 107 10.53 7.29 -4.18
CA SER A 107 11.82 6.75 -3.71
C SER A 107 11.67 5.48 -2.87
N SER A 108 10.53 4.81 -2.93
CA SER A 108 10.31 3.56 -2.21
C SER A 108 11.16 2.42 -2.74
N ASN A 109 11.49 1.46 -1.89
CA ASN A 109 12.14 0.22 -2.29
C ASN A 109 11.30 -0.56 -3.30
N LYS A 110 9.98 -0.55 -3.11
CA LYS A 110 8.98 -1.11 -4.02
C LYS A 110 7.78 -0.18 -4.12
N LEU A 111 7.23 -0.08 -5.31
CA LEU A 111 6.00 0.66 -5.58
C LEU A 111 5.06 -0.21 -6.39
N TYR A 112 3.88 -0.43 -5.85
CA TYR A 112 2.82 -1.21 -6.49
C TYR A 112 1.66 -0.31 -6.86
N PHE A 113 1.23 -0.40 -8.10
CA PHE A 113 -0.03 0.18 -8.56
C PHE A 113 -1.10 -0.91 -8.58
N VAL A 114 -2.13 -0.75 -7.77
CA VAL A 114 -3.21 -1.73 -7.63
C VAL A 114 -4.48 -1.17 -8.24
N THR A 115 -5.08 -1.91 -9.14
CA THR A 115 -6.32 -1.53 -9.82
C THR A 115 -7.25 -2.74 -9.99
N SER A 116 -8.45 -2.48 -10.48
CA SER A 116 -9.44 -3.48 -10.90
C SER A 116 -10.20 -2.97 -12.12
N PHE A 117 -11.12 -3.78 -12.66
CA PHE A 117 -11.88 -3.43 -13.87
C PHE A 117 -12.97 -2.39 -13.66
N ASP A 118 -13.36 -2.07 -12.42
CA ASP A 118 -14.37 -1.05 -12.20
C ASP A 118 -13.91 0.32 -12.69
N MET A 119 -14.85 1.10 -13.22
CA MET A 119 -14.55 2.39 -13.87
C MET A 119 -13.93 3.41 -12.93
N TYR A 120 -14.30 3.39 -11.66
CA TYR A 120 -13.73 4.29 -10.67
C TYR A 120 -12.25 4.02 -10.44
N SER A 121 -11.89 2.75 -10.20
CA SER A 121 -10.49 2.33 -10.00
C SER A 121 -9.63 2.63 -11.22
N LEU A 122 -10.14 2.36 -12.43
CA LEU A 122 -9.42 2.63 -13.68
C LEU A 122 -9.20 4.13 -13.91
N LYS A 123 -10.24 4.95 -13.79
CA LYS A 123 -10.15 6.40 -14.02
C LYS A 123 -9.30 7.11 -12.98
N LYS A 124 -9.55 6.83 -11.70
CA LYS A 124 -8.79 7.43 -10.60
C LYS A 124 -7.33 6.97 -10.61
N GLY A 125 -7.10 5.69 -10.90
CA GLY A 125 -5.76 5.15 -11.07
C GLY A 125 -4.99 5.79 -12.22
N ALA A 126 -5.64 5.98 -13.38
CA ALA A 126 -5.04 6.67 -14.52
C ALA A 126 -4.68 8.12 -14.18
N GLU A 127 -5.52 8.82 -13.43
CA GLU A 127 -5.26 10.18 -12.95
C GLU A 127 -4.00 10.25 -12.07
N ILE A 128 -3.86 9.33 -11.11
CA ILE A 128 -2.68 9.24 -10.24
C ILE A 128 -1.41 8.98 -11.07
N ILE A 129 -1.45 8.01 -11.98
CA ILE A 129 -0.30 7.67 -12.83
C ILE A 129 0.09 8.84 -13.73
N THR A 130 -0.88 9.54 -14.31
CA THR A 130 -0.63 10.71 -15.17
C THR A 130 0.07 11.83 -14.37
N GLN A 131 -0.33 12.06 -13.13
CA GLN A 131 0.29 13.05 -12.27
C GLN A 131 1.72 12.66 -11.83
N LEU A 132 2.02 11.37 -11.73
CA LEU A 132 3.39 10.88 -11.49
C LEU A 132 4.36 11.28 -12.61
N GLY A 133 3.89 11.42 -13.85
CA GLY A 133 4.57 11.99 -15.00
C GLY A 133 5.69 11.10 -15.57
N VAL A 134 6.86 11.13 -14.99
CA VAL A 134 8.03 10.37 -15.46
C VAL A 134 7.86 8.87 -15.16
N PRO A 135 8.39 7.96 -16.01
CA PRO A 135 8.30 6.51 -15.78
C PRO A 135 8.91 6.12 -14.44
N THR A 136 8.08 6.10 -13.42
CA THR A 136 8.44 5.58 -12.11
C THR A 136 8.42 4.06 -12.21
N LYS A 137 9.52 3.43 -11.80
CA LYS A 137 9.59 1.97 -11.78
C LYS A 137 8.58 1.43 -10.75
N MET A 138 7.48 0.85 -11.24
CA MET A 138 6.44 0.27 -10.41
C MET A 138 6.01 -1.08 -10.95
N THR A 139 5.58 -1.96 -10.05
CA THR A 139 4.87 -3.18 -10.42
C THR A 139 3.38 -2.90 -10.41
N ARG A 140 2.73 -3.11 -11.53
CA ARG A 140 1.28 -2.96 -11.66
C ARG A 140 0.61 -4.26 -11.25
N ILE A 141 -0.35 -4.16 -10.35
CA ILE A 141 -1.13 -5.27 -9.84
C ILE A 141 -2.56 -5.07 -10.27
N PHE A 142 -3.08 -6.06 -10.96
CA PHE A 142 -4.49 -6.13 -11.27
C PHE A 142 -5.12 -7.17 -10.34
N TYR A 143 -6.04 -6.72 -9.47
CA TYR A 143 -6.69 -7.56 -8.51
C TYR A 143 -8.12 -7.91 -8.97
N SER A 144 -8.30 -9.15 -9.36
CA SER A 144 -9.63 -9.71 -9.62
C SER A 144 -9.63 -11.17 -9.19
N LYS A 145 -10.59 -11.55 -8.35
CA LYS A 145 -10.75 -12.94 -7.90
C LYS A 145 -11.17 -13.88 -9.03
N ASP A 146 -11.80 -13.33 -10.06
CA ASP A 146 -12.44 -14.08 -11.14
C ASP A 146 -11.75 -13.88 -12.50
N MET A 147 -10.49 -13.41 -12.48
CA MET A 147 -9.74 -13.17 -13.72
C MET A 147 -9.40 -14.49 -14.39
N LEU A 148 -9.84 -14.64 -15.64
CA LEU A 148 -9.45 -15.73 -16.51
C LEU A 148 -8.05 -15.50 -17.10
N ARG A 149 -7.37 -16.60 -17.50
CA ARG A 149 -6.03 -16.54 -18.05
C ARG A 149 -5.94 -15.68 -19.34
N GLU A 150 -6.97 -15.72 -20.17
CA GLU A 150 -7.06 -14.92 -21.38
C GLU A 150 -7.14 -13.42 -21.09
N GLU A 151 -7.82 -13.04 -20.00
CA GLU A 151 -7.90 -11.65 -19.53
C GLU A 151 -6.55 -11.17 -19.00
N GLU A 152 -5.79 -12.04 -18.33
CA GLU A 152 -4.42 -11.74 -17.90
C GLU A 152 -3.50 -11.41 -19.07
N GLU A 153 -3.51 -12.23 -20.13
CA GLU A 153 -2.71 -12.04 -21.33
C GLU A 153 -3.09 -10.73 -22.04
N TYR A 154 -4.38 -10.44 -22.13
CA TYR A 154 -4.89 -9.20 -22.72
C TYR A 154 -4.45 -7.97 -21.92
N PHE A 155 -4.45 -8.09 -20.60
CA PHE A 155 -4.02 -7.03 -19.70
C PHE A 155 -2.52 -6.75 -19.81
N ASP A 156 -1.70 -7.78 -19.89
CA ASP A 156 -0.27 -7.67 -20.10
C ASP A 156 0.05 -6.97 -21.42
N PHE A 157 -0.75 -7.23 -22.46
CA PHE A 157 -0.61 -6.58 -23.75
C PHE A 157 -0.96 -5.09 -23.71
N LEU A 158 -2.05 -4.72 -23.04
CA LEU A 158 -2.51 -3.32 -22.97
C LEU A 158 -1.68 -2.46 -22.02
N MET A 159 -1.19 -3.05 -20.94
CA MET A 159 -0.48 -2.34 -19.88
C MET A 159 0.91 -2.94 -19.70
N LEU A 160 1.81 -2.61 -20.62
CA LEU A 160 3.19 -3.09 -20.65
C LEU A 160 3.84 -3.16 -19.24
N GLY A 161 4.31 -4.35 -18.86
CA GLY A 161 4.94 -4.59 -17.60
C GLY A 161 4.00 -4.72 -16.40
N THR A 162 2.70 -4.89 -16.66
CA THR A 162 1.72 -5.19 -15.60
C THR A 162 1.79 -6.67 -15.26
N LYS A 163 1.86 -6.97 -13.97
CA LYS A 163 1.71 -8.34 -13.46
C LYS A 163 0.34 -8.46 -12.84
N ALA A 164 -0.48 -9.36 -13.34
CA ALA A 164 -1.71 -9.74 -12.70
C ALA A 164 -1.39 -10.62 -11.47
N ILE A 165 -1.84 -10.18 -10.32
CA ILE A 165 -1.74 -10.92 -9.07
C ILE A 165 -3.15 -11.06 -8.51
N TRP A 166 -3.59 -12.27 -8.34
CA TRP A 166 -4.93 -12.60 -7.87
C TRP A 166 -4.95 -13.26 -6.48
N ASN A 167 -3.79 -13.40 -5.85
CA ASN A 167 -3.70 -13.87 -4.49
C ASN A 167 -2.52 -13.24 -3.73
N GLU A 168 -2.65 -13.23 -2.42
CA GLU A 168 -1.71 -12.60 -1.50
C GLU A 168 -0.34 -13.34 -1.47
N GLU A 169 -0.32 -14.64 -1.71
CA GLU A 169 0.91 -15.44 -1.76
C GLU A 169 1.86 -14.96 -2.86
N LYS A 170 1.32 -14.68 -4.05
CA LYS A 170 2.13 -14.11 -5.14
C LYS A 170 2.66 -12.73 -4.82
N LEU A 171 1.88 -11.90 -4.13
CA LEU A 171 2.33 -10.59 -3.71
C LEU A 171 3.46 -10.70 -2.69
N TYR A 172 3.34 -11.61 -1.71
CA TYR A 172 4.41 -11.89 -0.76
C TYR A 172 5.70 -12.31 -1.46
N PHE A 173 5.61 -13.23 -2.41
CA PHE A 173 6.76 -13.68 -3.20
C PHE A 173 7.45 -12.51 -3.93
N LEU A 174 6.70 -11.56 -4.48
CA LEU A 174 7.25 -10.38 -5.13
C LEU A 174 7.93 -9.42 -4.14
N LEU A 175 7.42 -9.32 -2.91
CA LEU A 175 8.02 -8.49 -1.86
C LEU A 175 9.40 -9.03 -1.44
N GLU A 176 9.53 -10.35 -1.34
CA GLU A 176 10.77 -11.00 -0.91
C GLU A 176 11.81 -11.13 -2.05
N ASN A 177 11.39 -11.42 -3.26
CA ASN A 177 12.25 -11.80 -4.39
C ASN A 177 12.33 -10.74 -5.51
N GLY A 178 11.57 -9.70 -5.39
CA GLY A 178 11.51 -8.65 -6.42
C GLY A 178 12.55 -7.52 -6.25
#